data_57f5426b633e2550a9987e1be04f43b2
#
_entry.id   57f5426b633e2550a9987e1be04f43b2
#
_cell.length_a   1.000
_cell.length_b   1.000
_cell.length_c   1.000
_cell.angle_alpha   90.00
_cell.angle_beta   90.00
_cell.angle_gamma   90.00
#
_symmetry.space_group_name_H-M   'P 1'
#
loop_
_entity.id
_entity.type
_entity.pdbx_description
1 polymer ?
#
loop_
_entity_poly.entity_id
_entity_poly.type
_entity_poly.pdbx_seq_one_letter_code
_entity_poly.pdbx_strand_id
1 'polypeptide(L)'
;TGLFCNSKISGIAYENDLAYASYDTYPVSNHHCLIIPKRHLSDYFELTNDELIACNDLIKIIKQEVKNKDKSVVAFNIGTNIGKVSGQSIMHCHIHLIPRRKGDVDNPQGGVRAVIPKKQHYKRKL
;
A
#
# COMPACT_ATOMS: atom_id res chain seq x y z
N THR A 1 -14.20 13.64 9.77
CA THR A 1 -12.79 13.29 9.70
C THR A 1 -12.63 11.78 9.76
N GLY A 2 -11.88 11.22 8.86
CA GLY A 2 -11.65 9.80 8.81
C GLY A 2 -10.60 9.32 9.82
N LEU A 3 -10.52 8.02 10.00
CA LEU A 3 -9.54 7.37 10.85
C LEU A 3 -8.11 7.82 10.54
N PHE A 4 -7.80 8.04 9.27
CA PHE A 4 -6.47 8.39 8.81
C PHE A 4 -6.17 9.89 8.81
N CYS A 5 -7.12 10.75 9.18
CA CYS A 5 -6.89 12.19 9.16
C CYS A 5 -6.07 12.68 10.36
N ASN A 6 -6.00 11.91 11.42
CA ASN A 6 -5.26 12.28 12.61
C ASN A 6 -3.86 11.68 12.59
N SER A 7 -2.88 12.49 12.20
CA SER A 7 -1.48 12.08 12.12
C SER A 7 -0.84 11.81 13.49
N LYS A 8 -1.54 12.11 14.59
CA LYS A 8 -1.05 11.83 15.96
C LYS A 8 -1.45 10.45 16.47
N ILE A 9 -2.20 9.67 15.69
CA ILE A 9 -2.53 8.30 16.05
C ILE A 9 -1.24 7.48 16.13
N SER A 10 -1.12 6.64 17.16
CA SER A 10 0.02 5.75 17.33
C SER A 10 0.15 4.80 16.14
N GLY A 11 1.38 4.43 15.79
CA GLY A 11 1.65 3.54 14.66
C GLY A 11 2.16 4.25 13.42
N ILE A 12 2.33 5.58 13.46
CA ILE A 12 3.00 6.30 12.38
C ILE A 12 4.48 5.93 12.39
N ALA A 13 4.95 5.37 11.27
CA ALA A 13 6.35 4.99 11.11
C ALA A 13 7.19 6.15 10.58
N TYR A 14 6.66 6.87 9.60
CA TYR A 14 7.32 8.02 8.99
C TYR A 14 6.28 9.02 8.51
N GLU A 15 6.67 10.29 8.43
CA GLU A 15 5.82 11.31 7.81
C GLU A 15 6.67 12.37 7.14
N ASN A 16 6.04 13.06 6.19
CA ASN A 16 6.54 14.29 5.61
C ASN A 16 5.43 15.34 5.67
N ASP A 17 5.59 16.45 4.95
CA ASP A 17 4.63 17.55 5.05
C ASP A 17 3.21 17.15 4.58
N LEU A 18 3.09 16.26 3.62
CA LEU A 18 1.81 15.97 2.95
C LEU A 18 1.27 14.57 3.18
N ALA A 19 2.07 13.65 3.71
CA ALA A 19 1.68 12.25 3.85
C ALA A 19 2.33 11.61 5.06
N TYR A 20 1.81 10.45 5.45
CA TYR A 20 2.44 9.62 6.47
C TYR A 20 2.31 8.14 6.12
N ALA A 21 3.17 7.33 6.73
CA ALA A 21 3.19 5.89 6.58
C ALA A 21 2.88 5.24 7.93
N SER A 22 2.00 4.25 7.92
CA SER A 22 1.60 3.51 9.11
C SER A 22 1.52 2.03 8.79
N TYR A 23 2.06 1.18 9.67
CA TYR A 23 1.90 -0.25 9.47
C TYR A 23 0.44 -0.65 9.67
N ASP A 24 -0.06 -1.52 8.78
CA ASP A 24 -1.45 -1.97 8.82
C ASP A 24 -1.68 -2.82 10.07
N THR A 25 -2.76 -2.53 10.79
CA THR A 25 -3.14 -3.32 11.97
C THR A 25 -3.73 -4.69 11.60
N TYR A 26 -4.13 -4.87 10.34
CA TYR A 26 -4.60 -6.14 9.80
C TYR A 26 -3.72 -6.55 8.61
N PRO A 27 -2.42 -6.80 8.85
CA PRO A 27 -1.49 -6.99 7.74
C PRO A 27 -1.77 -8.29 6.98
N VAL A 28 -1.69 -8.23 5.65
CA VAL A 28 -1.78 -9.44 4.82
C VAL A 28 -0.45 -10.17 4.79
N SER A 29 0.64 -9.47 5.08
CA SER A 29 1.97 -10.04 5.31
C SER A 29 2.69 -9.17 6.32
N ASN A 30 3.72 -9.73 6.97
CA ASN A 30 4.46 -8.98 7.98
C ASN A 30 5.10 -7.73 7.36
N HIS A 31 4.96 -6.59 8.01
CA HIS A 31 5.42 -5.26 7.59
C HIS A 31 4.57 -4.62 6.49
N HIS A 32 3.36 -5.11 6.24
CA HIS A 32 2.39 -4.45 5.36
C HIS A 32 2.16 -3.03 5.86
N CYS A 33 2.36 -2.05 4.98
CA CYS A 33 2.32 -0.63 5.33
C CYS A 33 1.28 0.11 4.49
N LEU A 34 0.66 1.11 5.10
CA LEU A 34 -0.25 2.04 4.41
C LEU A 34 0.44 3.38 4.25
N ILE A 35 0.35 3.95 3.08
CA ILE A 35 0.85 5.29 2.77
C ILE A 35 -0.37 6.18 2.57
N ILE A 36 -0.49 7.25 3.34
CA ILE A 36 -1.74 7.97 3.52
C ILE A 36 -1.49 9.47 3.36
N PRO A 37 -2.18 10.15 2.43
CA PRO A 37 -2.10 11.62 2.38
C PRO A 37 -2.75 12.22 3.63
N LYS A 38 -2.19 13.32 4.13
CA LYS A 38 -2.71 14.00 5.32
C LYS A 38 -4.03 14.70 5.04
N ARG A 39 -4.18 15.27 3.83
CA ARG A 39 -5.43 15.91 3.42
C ARG A 39 -6.55 14.87 3.30
N HIS A 40 -7.73 15.18 3.80
CA HIS A 40 -8.86 14.27 3.74
C HIS A 40 -9.44 14.22 2.32
N LEU A 41 -9.27 13.09 1.65
CA LEU A 41 -9.86 12.80 0.33
C LEU A 41 -10.01 11.29 0.21
N SER A 42 -11.02 10.85 -0.53
CA SER A 42 -11.25 9.42 -0.72
C SER A 42 -10.63 8.88 -2.01
N ASP A 43 -10.52 9.71 -3.03
CA ASP A 43 -10.19 9.29 -4.38
C ASP A 43 -8.73 9.60 -4.72
N TYR A 44 -7.97 8.53 -5.01
CA TYR A 44 -6.58 8.63 -5.42
C TYR A 44 -6.38 9.62 -6.58
N PHE A 45 -7.34 9.70 -7.50
CA PHE A 45 -7.23 10.59 -8.66
C PHE A 45 -7.33 12.08 -8.31
N GLU A 46 -7.76 12.40 -7.09
CA GLU A 46 -7.81 13.78 -6.61
C GLU A 46 -6.51 14.23 -5.94
N LEU A 47 -5.52 13.35 -5.77
CA LEU A 47 -4.22 13.72 -5.23
C LEU A 47 -3.55 14.75 -6.16
N THR A 48 -2.96 15.77 -5.55
CA THR A 48 -2.10 16.70 -6.29
C THR A 48 -0.78 16.03 -6.65
N ASN A 49 -0.04 16.61 -7.60
CA ASN A 49 1.29 16.11 -7.95
C ASN A 49 2.23 16.11 -6.73
N ASP A 50 2.18 17.15 -5.90
CA ASP A 50 2.99 17.22 -4.69
C ASP A 50 2.62 16.13 -3.69
N GLU A 51 1.34 15.82 -3.56
CA GLU A 51 0.89 14.71 -2.71
C GLU A 51 1.35 13.35 -3.23
N LEU A 52 1.31 13.16 -4.55
CA LEU A 52 1.82 11.93 -5.17
C LEU A 52 3.31 11.77 -4.92
N ILE A 53 4.08 12.83 -5.06
CA ILE A 53 5.52 12.81 -4.78
C ILE A 53 5.77 12.49 -3.30
N ALA A 54 5.03 13.12 -2.41
CA ALA A 54 5.16 12.89 -0.97
C ALA A 54 4.88 11.43 -0.60
N CYS A 55 3.82 10.84 -1.16
CA CYS A 55 3.50 9.43 -0.97
C CYS A 55 4.61 8.53 -1.51
N ASN A 56 5.09 8.82 -2.71
CA ASN A 56 6.13 8.01 -3.35
C ASN A 56 7.45 8.04 -2.56
N ASP A 57 7.80 9.21 -2.00
CA ASP A 57 8.99 9.34 -1.15
C ASP A 57 8.90 8.41 0.07
N LEU A 58 7.74 8.35 0.70
CA LEU A 58 7.52 7.46 1.85
C LEU A 58 7.57 5.99 1.45
N ILE A 59 7.00 5.64 0.30
CA ILE A 59 7.07 4.26 -0.22
C ILE A 59 8.52 3.82 -0.34
N LYS A 60 9.39 4.66 -0.89
CA LYS A 60 10.80 4.35 -1.05
C LYS A 60 11.51 4.17 0.29
N ILE A 61 11.22 5.04 1.24
CA ILE A 61 11.81 4.97 2.59
C ILE A 61 11.40 3.67 3.28
N ILE A 62 10.11 3.35 3.29
CA ILE A 62 9.60 2.14 3.95
C ILE A 62 10.12 0.89 3.27
N LYS A 63 10.14 0.86 1.95
CA LYS A 63 10.74 -0.25 1.19
C LYS A 63 12.14 -0.55 1.69
N GLN A 64 12.99 0.47 1.76
CA GLN A 64 14.37 0.30 2.16
C GLN A 64 14.49 -0.16 3.62
N GLU A 65 13.71 0.45 4.50
CA GLU A 65 13.71 0.07 5.91
C GLU A 65 13.28 -1.38 6.11
N VAL A 66 12.20 -1.79 5.46
CA VAL A 66 11.68 -3.17 5.59
C VAL A 66 12.71 -4.17 5.05
N LYS A 67 13.33 -3.89 3.92
CA LYS A 67 14.37 -4.76 3.35
C LYS A 67 15.59 -4.86 4.26
N ASN A 68 15.94 -3.78 4.93
CA ASN A 68 17.10 -3.76 5.83
C ASN A 68 16.85 -4.60 7.09
N LYS A 69 15.64 -4.51 7.66
CA LYS A 69 15.33 -5.21 8.92
C LYS A 69 14.82 -6.63 8.73
N ASP A 70 14.38 -7.00 7.52
CA ASP A 70 13.82 -8.32 7.24
C ASP A 70 14.34 -8.82 5.88
N LYS A 71 15.36 -9.65 5.91
CA LYS A 71 16.01 -10.16 4.71
C LYS A 71 15.18 -11.17 3.94
N SER A 72 14.09 -11.67 4.52
CA SER A 72 13.16 -12.55 3.81
C SER A 72 12.31 -11.79 2.78
N VAL A 73 12.22 -10.48 2.90
CA VAL A 73 11.46 -9.65 1.95
C VAL A 73 12.26 -9.47 0.67
N VAL A 74 11.73 -9.98 -0.44
CA VAL A 74 12.43 -9.99 -1.75
C VAL A 74 11.65 -9.27 -2.84
N ALA A 75 10.39 -8.90 -2.58
CA ALA A 75 9.53 -8.26 -3.58
C ALA A 75 8.41 -7.48 -2.86
N PHE A 76 7.65 -6.71 -3.63
CA PHE A 76 6.55 -5.92 -3.10
C PHE A 76 5.39 -5.88 -4.10
N ASN A 77 4.18 -5.76 -3.57
CA ASN A 77 3.04 -5.28 -4.34
C ASN A 77 2.65 -3.90 -3.81
N ILE A 78 2.29 -3.03 -4.72
CA ILE A 78 1.79 -1.68 -4.42
C ILE A 78 0.42 -1.55 -5.06
N GLY A 79 -0.54 -1.04 -4.31
CA GLY A 79 -1.86 -0.86 -4.87
C GLY A 79 -2.76 0.00 -4.01
N THR A 80 -3.82 0.51 -4.61
CA THR A 80 -4.84 1.29 -3.92
C THR A 80 -6.21 0.89 -4.47
N ASN A 81 -7.22 0.95 -3.61
CA ASN A 81 -8.59 0.67 -3.98
C ASN A 81 -9.32 1.99 -4.12
N ILE A 82 -9.96 2.21 -5.26
CA ILE A 82 -10.68 3.45 -5.56
C ILE A 82 -12.15 3.09 -5.78
N GLY A 83 -12.99 3.48 -4.83
CA GLY A 83 -14.42 3.21 -4.85
C GLY A 83 -14.79 1.87 -4.21
N LYS A 84 -16.04 1.75 -3.80
CA LYS A 84 -16.54 0.56 -3.09
C LYS A 84 -16.41 -0.73 -3.90
N VAL A 85 -16.70 -0.65 -5.19
CA VAL A 85 -16.69 -1.84 -6.07
C VAL A 85 -15.29 -2.41 -6.24
N SER A 86 -14.26 -1.57 -6.05
CA SER A 86 -12.87 -2.03 -6.07
C SER A 86 -12.37 -2.51 -4.72
N GLY A 87 -13.21 -2.43 -3.67
CA GLY A 87 -12.86 -2.91 -2.34
C GLY A 87 -12.47 -1.84 -1.34
N GLN A 88 -12.64 -0.56 -1.68
CA GLN A 88 -12.32 0.51 -0.72
C GLN A 88 -13.34 0.49 0.42
N SER A 89 -12.86 0.17 1.63
CA SER A 89 -13.70 0.09 2.83
C SER A 89 -13.56 1.32 3.73
N ILE A 90 -12.41 1.98 3.71
CA ILE A 90 -12.17 3.23 4.43
C ILE A 90 -12.08 4.34 3.40
N MET A 91 -12.97 5.33 3.52
CA MET A 91 -13.12 6.39 2.52
C MET A 91 -12.16 7.55 2.76
N HIS A 92 -10.91 7.22 3.00
CA HIS A 92 -9.76 8.10 2.97
C HIS A 92 -8.69 7.40 2.13
N CYS A 93 -8.17 8.08 1.14
CA CYS A 93 -7.18 7.52 0.22
C CYS A 93 -6.01 6.91 0.98
N HIS A 94 -5.65 5.69 0.62
CA HIS A 94 -4.46 5.03 1.17
C HIS A 94 -3.90 4.06 0.14
N ILE A 95 -2.59 3.94 0.15
CA ILE A 95 -1.85 3.10 -0.78
C ILE A 95 -1.22 1.97 0.04
N HIS A 96 -1.46 0.74 -0.37
CA HIS A 96 -0.86 -0.45 0.25
C HIS A 96 0.54 -0.67 -0.29
N LEU A 97 1.48 -0.91 0.61
CA LEU A 97 2.81 -1.42 0.30
C LEU A 97 2.94 -2.77 0.99
N ILE A 98 2.94 -3.84 0.21
CA ILE A 98 2.84 -5.20 0.73
C ILE A 98 4.14 -5.95 0.46
N PRO A 99 4.93 -6.23 1.51
CA PRO A 99 6.15 -7.03 1.36
C PRO A 99 5.82 -8.46 0.96
N ARG A 100 6.61 -9.00 0.04
CA ARG A 100 6.43 -10.36 -0.45
C ARG A 100 7.67 -11.19 -0.18
N ARG A 101 7.44 -12.47 0.09
CA ARG A 101 8.50 -13.42 0.42
C ARG A 101 8.34 -14.66 -0.46
N LYS A 102 9.47 -15.30 -0.71
CA LYS A 102 9.48 -16.54 -1.49
C LYS A 102 8.58 -17.58 -0.79
N GLY A 103 7.63 -18.16 -1.52
CA GLY A 103 6.74 -19.19 -1.00
C GLY A 103 5.57 -18.69 -0.16
N ASP A 104 5.35 -17.38 -0.06
CA ASP A 104 4.21 -16.84 0.71
C ASP A 104 2.85 -17.18 0.09
N VAL A 105 2.82 -17.45 -1.21
CA VAL A 105 1.66 -18.04 -1.91
C VAL A 105 2.18 -19.11 -2.88
N ASP A 106 1.32 -20.03 -3.29
CA ASP A 106 1.72 -21.14 -4.15
C ASP A 106 2.16 -20.68 -5.54
N ASN A 107 1.35 -19.86 -6.19
CA ASN A 107 1.64 -19.31 -7.51
C ASN A 107 1.36 -17.81 -7.53
N PRO A 108 2.41 -16.99 -7.43
CA PRO A 108 2.23 -15.52 -7.38
C PRO A 108 2.01 -14.87 -8.76
N GLN A 109 2.11 -15.64 -9.85
CA GLN A 109 1.94 -15.05 -11.17
C GLN A 109 0.66 -14.22 -11.28
N GLY A 110 0.76 -13.06 -11.91
CA GLY A 110 -0.37 -12.16 -12.10
C GLY A 110 -0.52 -11.12 -10.99
N GLY A 111 -0.08 -11.43 -9.76
CA GLY A 111 -0.07 -10.47 -8.65
C GLY A 111 -1.36 -9.70 -8.49
N VAL A 112 -1.33 -8.39 -8.80
CA VAL A 112 -2.49 -7.49 -8.66
C VAL A 112 -3.72 -7.92 -9.47
N ARG A 113 -3.54 -8.78 -10.47
CA ARG A 113 -4.66 -9.33 -11.25
C ARG A 113 -5.62 -10.15 -10.37
N ALA A 114 -5.18 -10.57 -9.18
CA ALA A 114 -5.99 -11.33 -8.23
C ALA A 114 -7.18 -10.54 -7.68
N VAL A 115 -7.28 -9.23 -7.98
CA VAL A 115 -8.50 -8.46 -7.69
C VAL A 115 -9.73 -9.06 -8.40
N ILE A 116 -9.51 -9.77 -9.49
CA ILE A 116 -10.51 -10.65 -10.11
C ILE A 116 -9.94 -12.06 -9.99
N PRO A 117 -10.29 -12.82 -8.94
CA PRO A 117 -9.59 -14.07 -8.61
C PRO A 117 -9.50 -15.07 -9.74
N LYS A 118 -10.56 -15.22 -10.52
CA LYS A 118 -10.58 -16.17 -11.66
C LYS A 118 -9.67 -15.76 -12.80
N LYS A 119 -9.18 -14.52 -12.80
CA LYS A 119 -8.34 -13.96 -13.86
C LYS A 119 -6.92 -13.67 -13.41
N GLN A 120 -6.54 -14.10 -12.23
CA GLN A 120 -5.18 -13.88 -11.73
C GLN A 120 -4.15 -14.52 -12.62
N HIS A 121 -4.28 -15.82 -12.87
CA HIS A 121 -3.31 -16.59 -13.63
C HIS A 121 -3.67 -16.60 -15.11
N TYR A 122 -2.65 -16.62 -15.96
CA TYR A 122 -2.83 -16.67 -17.41
C TYR A 122 -1.59 -17.26 -18.06
N LYS A 123 -1.78 -17.78 -19.29
CA LYS A 123 -0.65 -18.17 -20.16
C LYS A 123 -0.41 -17.05 -21.17
N ARG A 124 0.79 -16.49 -21.14
CA ARG A 124 1.20 -15.49 -22.12
C ARG A 124 1.79 -16.19 -23.34
N LYS A 125 1.26 -15.92 -24.50
CA LYS A 125 1.89 -16.31 -25.74
C LYS A 125 2.97 -15.29 -26.10
N LEU A 126 4.20 -15.77 -26.25
CA LEU A 126 5.33 -14.91 -26.59
C LEU A 126 5.72 -15.10 -28.05
#